data_3e105048f2a12e28c5b12a526f6393a7
#
_entry.id   3e105048f2a12e28c5b12a526f6393a7
#
_cell.length_a   1.000
_cell.length_b   1.000
_cell.length_c   1.000
_cell.angle_alpha   90.00
_cell.angle_beta   90.00
_cell.angle_gamma   90.00
#
_symmetry.space_group_name_H-M   'P 1'
#
loop_
_entity.id
_entity.type
_entity.pdbx_description
1 polymer ?
#
loop_
_entity_poly.entity_id
_entity_poly.type
_entity_poly.pdbx_seq_one_letter_code
_entity_poly.pdbx_strand_id
1 'polypeptide(L)'
;MSEQDVFYNTILEEMDSGKLVLPTLPEVALQVREVVDDPEATAKQLADIITTDAALSARLLKVANSPLYRGRVSIDSVQMAVSRLGLSMVRNLVTSLVMEQMFQATNNRLDKRLRALWEQSTKVAAASQVIAGKLPGIKTDEAMLAGLIHSIGVLPILMKADEDGDLIRDSKKLDQLIDNLYPRLGAAILQKWEFPDNLVAVAREHANLNRNSGDNGPDLVDVVQVAVLQSYNGTDKAVDPLTLNEVVSFKQIGADTGFSVEELDEDSEEYREALALFKMS
;
A
#
# COMPACT_ATOMS: atom_id res chain seq x y z
N MET A 1 29.62 -11.84 -2.21
CA MET A 1 28.16 -11.77 -2.21
C MET A 1 27.73 -12.17 -0.80
N SER A 2 26.97 -11.34 -0.10
CA SER A 2 26.49 -11.67 1.26
C SER A 2 25.44 -12.78 1.24
N GLU A 3 25.19 -13.45 2.37
CA GLU A 3 24.09 -14.44 2.50
C GLU A 3 22.74 -13.82 2.10
N GLN A 4 22.53 -12.55 2.44
CA GLN A 4 21.34 -11.79 2.07
C GLN A 4 21.23 -11.54 0.57
N ASP A 5 22.34 -11.25 -0.13
CA ASP A 5 22.32 -11.07 -1.58
C ASP A 5 22.00 -12.39 -2.29
N VAL A 6 22.51 -13.51 -1.77
CA VAL A 6 22.17 -14.84 -2.31
C VAL A 6 20.69 -15.12 -2.14
N PHE A 7 20.14 -14.87 -0.95
CA PHE A 7 18.72 -15.07 -0.66
C PHE A 7 17.83 -14.18 -1.55
N TYR A 8 18.20 -12.90 -1.70
CA TYR A 8 17.51 -11.96 -2.58
C TYR A 8 17.47 -12.45 -4.04
N ASN A 9 18.64 -12.83 -4.59
CA ASN A 9 18.73 -13.30 -5.98
C ASN A 9 17.95 -14.62 -6.17
N THR A 10 18.01 -15.52 -5.19
CA THR A 10 17.24 -16.77 -5.23
C THR A 10 15.72 -16.48 -5.33
N ILE A 11 15.21 -15.54 -4.54
CA ILE A 11 13.80 -15.15 -4.61
C ILE A 11 13.47 -14.61 -6.01
N LEU A 12 14.28 -13.72 -6.56
CA LEU A 12 14.04 -13.16 -7.90
C LEU A 12 14.04 -14.23 -8.99
N GLU A 13 15.04 -15.11 -8.99
CA GLU A 13 15.14 -16.22 -9.95
C GLU A 13 13.94 -17.18 -9.84
N GLU A 14 13.51 -17.49 -8.63
CA GLU A 14 12.35 -18.36 -8.40
C GLU A 14 11.02 -17.68 -8.79
N MET A 15 10.92 -16.37 -8.62
CA MET A 15 9.78 -15.58 -9.12
C MET A 15 9.77 -15.55 -10.65
N ASP A 16 10.92 -15.42 -11.30
CA ASP A 16 11.02 -15.36 -12.75
C ASP A 16 10.77 -16.72 -13.41
N SER A 17 11.22 -17.80 -12.77
CA SER A 17 10.97 -19.17 -13.23
C SER A 17 9.58 -19.72 -12.89
N GLY A 18 8.78 -18.97 -12.10
CA GLY A 18 7.47 -19.42 -11.62
C GLY A 18 7.53 -20.52 -10.54
N LYS A 19 8.73 -20.79 -9.98
CA LYS A 19 8.90 -21.73 -8.86
C LYS A 19 8.34 -21.15 -7.56
N LEU A 20 8.65 -19.89 -7.28
CA LEU A 20 7.99 -19.11 -6.21
C LEU A 20 6.81 -18.37 -6.83
N VAL A 21 5.62 -18.90 -6.62
CA VAL A 21 4.40 -18.31 -7.16
C VAL A 21 3.91 -17.24 -6.18
N LEU A 22 4.24 -15.98 -6.47
CA LEU A 22 3.59 -14.87 -5.77
C LEU A 22 2.10 -14.89 -6.10
N PRO A 23 1.24 -14.48 -5.15
CA PRO A 23 -0.13 -14.14 -5.52
C PRO A 23 -0.08 -13.13 -6.68
N THR A 24 -0.70 -13.46 -7.80
CA THR A 24 -0.82 -12.53 -8.93
C THR A 24 -1.84 -11.45 -8.58
N LEU A 25 -1.66 -10.25 -9.16
CA LEU A 25 -2.74 -9.28 -9.12
C LEU A 25 -4.02 -9.93 -9.62
N PRO A 26 -5.14 -9.80 -8.90
CA PRO A 26 -6.43 -10.33 -9.36
C PRO A 26 -6.74 -9.84 -10.77
N GLU A 27 -7.30 -10.74 -11.58
CA GLU A 27 -7.60 -10.49 -13.00
C GLU A 27 -8.36 -9.17 -13.21
N VAL A 28 -9.33 -8.88 -12.35
CA VAL A 28 -10.11 -7.64 -12.42
C VAL A 28 -9.24 -6.39 -12.26
N ALA A 29 -8.18 -6.42 -11.44
CA ALA A 29 -7.27 -5.28 -11.28
C ALA A 29 -6.41 -5.07 -12.52
N LEU A 30 -5.99 -6.14 -13.18
CA LEU A 30 -5.25 -6.07 -14.45
C LEU A 30 -6.13 -5.48 -15.55
N GLN A 31 -7.36 -5.97 -15.70
CA GLN A 31 -8.32 -5.48 -16.69
C GLN A 31 -8.70 -4.01 -16.44
N VAL A 32 -8.93 -3.62 -15.18
CA VAL A 32 -9.21 -2.23 -14.81
C VAL A 32 -8.04 -1.32 -15.18
N ARG A 33 -6.80 -1.76 -14.93
CA ARG A 33 -5.61 -1.00 -15.29
C ARG A 33 -5.49 -0.84 -16.81
N GLU A 34 -5.62 -1.92 -17.55
CA GLU A 34 -5.54 -1.92 -19.02
C GLU A 34 -6.55 -0.92 -19.64
N VAL A 35 -7.79 -0.92 -19.15
CA VAL A 35 -8.80 0.04 -19.61
C VAL A 35 -8.43 1.48 -19.23
N VAL A 36 -7.94 1.73 -18.01
CA VAL A 36 -7.64 3.11 -17.59
C VAL A 36 -6.41 3.68 -18.31
N ASP A 37 -5.49 2.81 -18.75
CA ASP A 37 -4.30 3.22 -19.51
C ASP A 37 -4.63 3.49 -21.00
N ASP A 38 -5.83 3.12 -21.48
CA ASP A 38 -6.34 3.47 -22.81
C ASP A 38 -6.87 4.92 -22.80
N PRO A 39 -6.31 5.85 -23.64
CA PRO A 39 -6.79 7.23 -23.73
C PRO A 39 -8.25 7.37 -24.19
N GLU A 40 -8.77 6.37 -24.90
CA GLU A 40 -10.16 6.34 -25.40
C GLU A 40 -11.13 5.65 -24.43
N ALA A 41 -10.65 5.27 -23.23
CA ALA A 41 -11.45 4.55 -22.26
C ALA A 41 -12.65 5.36 -21.77
N THR A 42 -13.77 4.69 -21.66
CA THR A 42 -15.02 5.25 -21.15
C THR A 42 -15.37 4.76 -19.76
N ALA A 43 -16.08 5.58 -19.00
CA ALA A 43 -16.63 5.18 -17.72
C ALA A 43 -17.50 3.92 -17.80
N LYS A 44 -18.16 3.69 -18.94
CA LYS A 44 -18.97 2.51 -19.16
C LYS A 44 -18.11 1.23 -19.26
N GLN A 45 -17.03 1.26 -20.06
CA GLN A 45 -16.13 0.10 -20.20
C GLN A 45 -15.56 -0.32 -18.84
N LEU A 46 -15.10 0.65 -18.05
CA LEU A 46 -14.59 0.37 -16.72
C LEU A 46 -15.68 -0.18 -15.77
N ALA A 47 -16.89 0.36 -15.84
CA ALA A 47 -18.01 -0.14 -15.04
C ALA A 47 -18.43 -1.57 -15.45
N ASP A 48 -18.41 -1.88 -16.74
CA ASP A 48 -18.75 -3.22 -17.25
C ASP A 48 -17.78 -4.27 -16.69
N ILE A 49 -16.48 -3.97 -16.60
CA ILE A 49 -15.47 -4.87 -16.00
C ILE A 49 -15.73 -5.06 -14.51
N ILE A 50 -15.89 -3.97 -13.75
CA ILE A 50 -16.07 -4.03 -12.29
C ILE A 50 -17.36 -4.80 -11.95
N THR A 51 -18.42 -4.65 -12.73
CA THR A 51 -19.71 -5.33 -12.51
C THR A 51 -19.68 -6.84 -12.74
N THR A 52 -18.61 -7.39 -13.33
CA THR A 52 -18.42 -8.84 -13.42
C THR A 52 -18.19 -9.48 -12.04
N ASP A 53 -17.69 -8.70 -11.06
CA ASP A 53 -17.51 -9.11 -9.67
C ASP A 53 -18.50 -8.38 -8.77
N ALA A 54 -19.52 -9.10 -8.29
CA ALA A 54 -20.57 -8.54 -7.45
C ALA A 54 -20.04 -8.06 -6.07
N ALA A 55 -19.06 -8.76 -5.51
CA ALA A 55 -18.46 -8.39 -4.22
C ALA A 55 -17.64 -7.10 -4.35
N LEU A 56 -16.81 -7.01 -5.39
CA LEU A 56 -16.05 -5.80 -5.70
C LEU A 56 -16.97 -4.61 -6.00
N SER A 57 -18.03 -4.81 -6.78
CA SER A 57 -19.05 -3.79 -7.06
C SER A 57 -19.67 -3.24 -5.79
N ALA A 58 -20.09 -4.11 -4.88
CA ALA A 58 -20.68 -3.72 -3.60
C ALA A 58 -19.68 -2.94 -2.73
N ARG A 59 -18.42 -3.39 -2.65
CA ARG A 59 -17.35 -2.70 -1.92
C ARG A 59 -17.06 -1.33 -2.52
N LEU A 60 -16.93 -1.21 -3.84
CA LEU A 60 -16.71 0.08 -4.51
C LEU A 60 -17.86 1.05 -4.25
N LEU A 61 -19.11 0.61 -4.33
CA LEU A 61 -20.30 1.45 -4.05
C LEU A 61 -20.31 1.92 -2.59
N LYS A 62 -19.95 1.06 -1.66
CA LYS A 62 -19.84 1.41 -0.25
C LYS A 62 -18.75 2.46 -0.02
N VAL A 63 -17.57 2.31 -0.64
CA VAL A 63 -16.50 3.30 -0.60
C VAL A 63 -16.93 4.63 -1.21
N ALA A 64 -17.55 4.60 -2.39
CA ALA A 64 -18.01 5.79 -3.09
C ALA A 64 -19.11 6.56 -2.34
N ASN A 65 -19.83 5.89 -1.45
CA ASN A 65 -20.84 6.50 -0.56
C ASN A 65 -20.32 6.77 0.86
N SER A 66 -19.06 6.46 1.16
CA SER A 66 -18.47 6.79 2.46
C SER A 66 -18.34 8.31 2.62
N PRO A 67 -18.23 8.82 3.86
CA PRO A 67 -18.06 10.25 4.13
C PRO A 67 -16.91 10.89 3.34
N LEU A 68 -15.81 10.15 3.11
CA LEU A 68 -14.66 10.63 2.34
C LEU A 68 -14.96 10.97 0.88
N TYR A 69 -15.91 10.25 0.24
CA TYR A 69 -16.18 10.35 -1.21
C TYR A 69 -17.61 10.73 -1.54
N ARG A 70 -18.54 10.68 -0.58
CA ARG A 70 -19.95 10.96 -0.85
C ARG A 70 -20.17 12.41 -1.29
N GLY A 71 -20.99 12.56 -2.34
CA GLY A 71 -21.57 13.84 -2.72
C GLY A 71 -22.95 14.04 -2.10
N ARG A 72 -23.69 15.03 -2.59
CA ARG A 72 -25.07 15.32 -2.15
C ARG A 72 -26.09 14.23 -2.53
N VAL A 73 -25.78 13.43 -3.56
CA VAL A 73 -26.63 12.36 -4.07
C VAL A 73 -25.90 11.04 -3.88
N SER A 74 -26.61 10.05 -3.34
CA SER A 74 -26.09 8.69 -3.20
C SER A 74 -25.78 8.07 -4.56
N ILE A 75 -24.72 7.26 -4.61
CA ILE A 75 -24.30 6.51 -5.78
C ILE A 75 -24.91 5.11 -5.68
N ASP A 76 -25.71 4.73 -6.67
CA ASP A 76 -26.44 3.46 -6.72
C ASP A 76 -25.93 2.49 -7.79
N SER A 77 -25.00 2.92 -8.65
CA SER A 77 -24.42 2.09 -9.70
C SER A 77 -22.92 2.31 -9.85
N VAL A 78 -22.21 1.26 -10.29
CA VAL A 78 -20.78 1.32 -10.57
C VAL A 78 -20.49 2.37 -11.64
N GLN A 79 -21.33 2.48 -12.67
CA GLN A 79 -21.16 3.49 -13.70
C GLN A 79 -21.25 4.92 -13.14
N MET A 80 -22.16 5.17 -12.19
CA MET A 80 -22.26 6.46 -11.50
C MET A 80 -21.03 6.71 -10.62
N ALA A 81 -20.49 5.66 -9.94
CA ALA A 81 -19.25 5.75 -9.17
C ALA A 81 -18.08 6.16 -10.07
N VAL A 82 -17.90 5.48 -11.21
CA VAL A 82 -16.83 5.79 -12.17
C VAL A 82 -16.98 7.20 -12.73
N SER A 83 -18.19 7.60 -13.10
CA SER A 83 -18.44 8.95 -13.64
C SER A 83 -18.18 10.07 -12.63
N ARG A 84 -18.40 9.82 -11.34
CA ARG A 84 -18.19 10.82 -10.26
C ARG A 84 -16.75 10.87 -9.79
N LEU A 85 -16.14 9.71 -9.55
CA LEU A 85 -14.80 9.60 -8.98
C LEU A 85 -13.70 9.76 -10.06
N GLY A 86 -14.02 9.43 -11.31
CA GLY A 86 -13.06 9.39 -12.42
C GLY A 86 -12.31 8.06 -12.52
N LEU A 87 -11.79 7.78 -13.71
CA LEU A 87 -11.15 6.51 -14.05
C LEU A 87 -9.95 6.20 -13.15
N SER A 88 -9.06 7.19 -12.96
CA SER A 88 -7.82 7.02 -12.19
C SER A 88 -8.09 6.69 -10.72
N MET A 89 -9.02 7.42 -10.07
CA MET A 89 -9.39 7.14 -8.68
C MET A 89 -10.04 5.77 -8.54
N VAL A 90 -10.94 5.39 -9.44
CA VAL A 90 -11.59 4.07 -9.41
C VAL A 90 -10.56 2.96 -9.59
N ARG A 91 -9.56 3.11 -10.49
CA ARG A 91 -8.45 2.18 -10.63
C ARG A 91 -7.72 1.96 -9.30
N ASN A 92 -7.31 3.05 -8.62
CA ASN A 92 -6.58 2.97 -7.37
C ASN A 92 -7.42 2.35 -6.25
N LEU A 93 -8.69 2.70 -6.15
CA LEU A 93 -9.64 2.11 -5.21
C LEU A 93 -9.84 0.61 -5.47
N VAL A 94 -10.10 0.22 -6.72
CA VAL A 94 -10.25 -1.20 -7.09
C VAL A 94 -8.99 -1.98 -6.76
N THR A 95 -7.81 -1.47 -7.15
CA THR A 95 -6.53 -2.10 -6.84
C THR A 95 -6.38 -2.29 -5.33
N SER A 96 -6.67 -1.26 -4.53
CA SER A 96 -6.60 -1.34 -3.06
C SER A 96 -7.57 -2.38 -2.49
N LEU A 97 -8.79 -2.45 -2.99
CA LEU A 97 -9.82 -3.39 -2.50
C LEU A 97 -9.49 -4.86 -2.79
N VAL A 98 -8.79 -5.14 -3.89
CA VAL A 98 -8.40 -6.52 -4.23
C VAL A 98 -7.08 -6.95 -3.61
N MET A 99 -6.24 -6.02 -3.15
CA MET A 99 -4.96 -6.32 -2.51
C MET A 99 -5.10 -7.21 -1.26
N GLU A 100 -6.21 -7.13 -0.54
CA GLU A 100 -6.48 -7.99 0.63
C GLU A 100 -6.29 -9.48 0.31
N GLN A 101 -6.67 -9.91 -0.90
CA GLN A 101 -6.57 -11.31 -1.31
C GLN A 101 -5.13 -11.81 -1.32
N MET A 102 -4.17 -10.91 -1.54
CA MET A 102 -2.74 -11.26 -1.58
C MET A 102 -2.15 -11.54 -0.20
N PHE A 103 -2.81 -11.07 0.86
CA PHE A 103 -2.37 -11.28 2.25
C PHE A 103 -3.10 -12.45 2.93
N GLN A 104 -3.88 -13.22 2.17
CA GLN A 104 -4.54 -14.41 2.70
C GLN A 104 -3.57 -15.58 2.76
N ALA A 105 -3.49 -16.22 3.93
CA ALA A 105 -2.61 -17.37 4.12
C ALA A 105 -3.17 -18.61 3.45
N THR A 106 -2.28 -19.38 2.82
CA THR A 106 -2.59 -20.73 2.32
C THR A 106 -2.45 -21.79 3.40
N ASN A 107 -1.81 -21.45 4.53
CA ASN A 107 -1.61 -22.32 5.68
C ASN A 107 -1.56 -21.54 7.02
N ASN A 108 -1.75 -22.27 8.14
CA ASN A 108 -1.82 -21.69 9.49
C ASN A 108 -0.49 -21.09 9.98
N ARG A 109 0.67 -21.45 9.41
CA ARG A 109 1.98 -20.95 9.87
C ARG A 109 2.19 -19.50 9.51
N LEU A 110 1.73 -19.11 8.32
CA LEU A 110 1.85 -17.75 7.82
C LEU A 110 0.68 -16.85 8.26
N ASP A 111 -0.47 -17.43 8.60
CA ASP A 111 -1.72 -16.70 8.84
C ASP A 111 -1.53 -15.51 9.80
N LYS A 112 -0.91 -15.74 10.97
CA LYS A 112 -0.69 -14.68 11.96
C LYS A 112 0.20 -13.54 11.42
N ARG A 113 1.28 -13.87 10.68
CA ARG A 113 2.20 -12.87 10.12
C ARG A 113 1.57 -12.10 8.99
N LEU A 114 0.82 -12.77 8.11
CA LEU A 114 0.13 -12.12 6.99
C LEU A 114 -1.02 -11.23 7.47
N ARG A 115 -1.78 -11.64 8.48
CA ARG A 115 -2.79 -10.77 9.12
C ARG A 115 -2.17 -9.54 9.75
N ALA A 116 -1.09 -9.70 10.51
CA ALA A 116 -0.38 -8.58 11.12
C ALA A 116 0.17 -7.62 10.04
N LEU A 117 0.72 -8.16 8.94
CA LEU A 117 1.19 -7.38 7.81
C LEU A 117 0.05 -6.61 7.13
N TRP A 118 -1.10 -7.27 6.92
CA TRP A 118 -2.29 -6.62 6.38
C TRP A 118 -2.80 -5.50 7.27
N GLU A 119 -2.96 -5.76 8.58
CA GLU A 119 -3.39 -4.74 9.55
C GLU A 119 -2.44 -3.54 9.58
N GLN A 120 -1.12 -3.78 9.53
CA GLN A 120 -0.14 -2.72 9.46
C GLN A 120 -0.25 -1.93 8.16
N SER A 121 -0.35 -2.62 7.02
CA SER A 121 -0.46 -1.99 5.70
C SER A 121 -1.73 -1.12 5.58
N THR A 122 -2.85 -1.57 6.14
CA THR A 122 -4.10 -0.78 6.14
C THR A 122 -4.01 0.47 7.02
N LYS A 123 -3.32 0.40 8.17
CA LYS A 123 -3.05 1.57 9.00
C LYS A 123 -2.19 2.60 8.26
N VAL A 124 -1.12 2.15 7.61
CA VAL A 124 -0.25 3.01 6.80
C VAL A 124 -1.02 3.60 5.62
N ALA A 125 -1.88 2.84 4.96
CA ALA A 125 -2.72 3.33 3.87
C ALA A 125 -3.66 4.46 4.34
N ALA A 126 -4.35 4.26 5.47
CA ALA A 126 -5.24 5.26 6.05
C ALA A 126 -4.48 6.53 6.45
N ALA A 127 -3.33 6.39 7.13
CA ALA A 127 -2.48 7.51 7.50
C ALA A 127 -1.97 8.27 6.27
N SER A 128 -1.49 7.55 5.25
CA SER A 128 -1.01 8.16 4.00
C SER A 128 -2.10 8.96 3.30
N GLN A 129 -3.35 8.46 3.28
CA GLN A 129 -4.49 9.16 2.71
C GLN A 129 -4.78 10.48 3.44
N VAL A 130 -4.78 10.46 4.79
CA VAL A 130 -5.03 11.65 5.62
C VAL A 130 -3.93 12.68 5.44
N ILE A 131 -2.66 12.26 5.48
CA ILE A 131 -1.51 13.16 5.27
C ILE A 131 -1.58 13.80 3.88
N ALA A 132 -1.81 13.01 2.83
CA ALA A 132 -1.92 13.51 1.46
C ALA A 132 -3.07 14.51 1.28
N GLY A 133 -4.16 14.35 2.03
CA GLY A 133 -5.28 15.31 2.02
C GLY A 133 -4.92 16.72 2.49
N LYS A 134 -3.80 16.86 3.21
CA LYS A 134 -3.26 18.13 3.70
C LYS A 134 -2.18 18.72 2.80
N LEU A 135 -1.72 17.96 1.79
CA LEU A 135 -0.60 18.33 0.91
C LEU A 135 -1.11 18.66 -0.50
N PRO A 136 -0.85 19.89 -1.01
CA PRO A 136 -1.21 20.21 -2.39
C PRO A 136 -0.41 19.37 -3.37
N GLY A 137 -1.07 18.87 -4.41
CA GLY A 137 -0.45 18.13 -5.51
C GLY A 137 -0.27 16.62 -5.28
N ILE A 138 -0.50 16.09 -4.09
CA ILE A 138 -0.49 14.65 -3.82
C ILE A 138 -1.94 14.12 -3.81
N LYS A 139 -2.20 13.11 -4.61
CA LYS A 139 -3.54 12.49 -4.69
C LYS A 139 -3.76 11.54 -3.53
N THR A 140 -4.88 11.69 -2.82
CA THR A 140 -5.20 10.92 -1.62
C THR A 140 -5.40 9.42 -1.90
N ASP A 141 -6.01 9.07 -3.02
CA ASP A 141 -6.20 7.69 -3.47
C ASP A 141 -4.89 7.01 -3.87
N GLU A 142 -3.97 7.77 -4.48
CA GLU A 142 -2.64 7.28 -4.82
C GLU A 142 -1.78 7.07 -3.57
N ALA A 143 -1.84 7.98 -2.60
CA ALA A 143 -1.16 7.85 -1.32
C ALA A 143 -1.70 6.66 -0.50
N MET A 144 -3.02 6.46 -0.50
CA MET A 144 -3.65 5.29 0.12
C MET A 144 -3.13 3.98 -0.49
N LEU A 145 -3.12 3.87 -1.83
CA LEU A 145 -2.59 2.70 -2.51
C LEU A 145 -1.10 2.50 -2.20
N ALA A 146 -0.31 3.56 -2.26
CA ALA A 146 1.12 3.52 -1.95
C ALA A 146 1.38 3.02 -0.52
N GLY A 147 0.64 3.54 0.46
CA GLY A 147 0.68 3.07 1.84
C GLY A 147 0.29 1.61 2.00
N LEU A 148 -0.68 1.12 1.21
CA LEU A 148 -1.11 -0.27 1.27
C LEU A 148 -0.05 -1.24 0.74
N ILE A 149 0.63 -0.87 -0.35
CA ILE A 149 1.58 -1.76 -1.06
C ILE A 149 3.04 -1.57 -0.65
N HIS A 150 3.36 -0.61 0.25
CA HIS A 150 4.74 -0.31 0.64
C HIS A 150 5.53 -1.53 1.12
N SER A 151 4.85 -2.47 1.77
CA SER A 151 5.44 -3.67 2.39
C SER A 151 5.25 -4.95 1.58
N ILE A 152 4.81 -4.87 0.32
CA ILE A 152 4.49 -6.03 -0.52
C ILE A 152 5.67 -7.02 -0.66
N GLY A 153 6.90 -6.54 -0.58
CA GLY A 153 8.12 -7.35 -0.65
C GLY A 153 8.33 -8.29 0.55
N VAL A 154 7.53 -8.17 1.61
CA VAL A 154 7.52 -9.12 2.72
C VAL A 154 6.93 -10.47 2.29
N LEU A 155 5.98 -10.47 1.36
CA LEU A 155 5.27 -11.67 0.91
C LEU A 155 6.22 -12.78 0.41
N PRO A 156 7.12 -12.53 -0.58
CA PRO A 156 8.01 -13.57 -1.07
C PRO A 156 8.98 -14.08 0.01
N ILE A 157 9.39 -13.23 0.95
CA ILE A 157 10.26 -13.66 2.05
C ILE A 157 9.52 -14.64 2.96
N LEU A 158 8.27 -14.34 3.31
CA LEU A 158 7.44 -15.22 4.14
C LEU A 158 7.14 -16.54 3.43
N MET A 159 6.83 -16.50 2.14
CA MET A 159 6.59 -17.70 1.35
C MET A 159 7.84 -18.58 1.27
N LYS A 160 9.01 -17.97 1.03
CA LYS A 160 10.29 -18.70 1.02
C LYS A 160 10.64 -19.27 2.38
N ALA A 161 10.35 -18.54 3.46
CA ALA A 161 10.56 -19.03 4.82
C ALA A 161 9.63 -20.20 5.19
N ASP A 162 8.42 -20.27 4.62
CA ASP A 162 7.52 -21.40 4.84
C ASP A 162 8.01 -22.69 4.16
N GLU A 163 8.69 -22.56 3.00
CA GLU A 163 9.38 -23.68 2.36
C GLU A 163 10.57 -24.17 3.19
N ASP A 164 11.28 -23.23 3.86
CA ASP A 164 12.38 -23.51 4.79
C ASP A 164 11.87 -23.61 6.22
N GLY A 165 11.59 -24.83 6.67
CA GLY A 165 11.03 -25.09 8.00
C GLY A 165 11.91 -24.63 9.17
N ASP A 166 13.19 -24.37 8.97
CA ASP A 166 14.09 -23.85 10.00
C ASP A 166 14.05 -22.32 10.05
N LEU A 167 14.02 -21.67 8.89
CA LEU A 167 13.92 -20.21 8.79
C LEU A 167 12.60 -19.67 9.40
N ILE A 168 11.47 -20.33 9.14
CA ILE A 168 10.18 -19.89 9.71
C ILE A 168 10.14 -20.00 11.25
N ARG A 169 10.94 -20.89 11.85
CA ARG A 169 11.03 -21.07 13.30
C ARG A 169 11.97 -20.07 13.97
N ASP A 170 12.96 -19.57 13.25
CA ASP A 170 13.89 -18.54 13.72
C ASP A 170 13.32 -17.14 13.42
N SER A 171 12.37 -16.71 14.28
CA SER A 171 11.71 -15.40 14.11
C SER A 171 12.71 -14.25 14.03
N LYS A 172 13.81 -14.29 14.80
CA LYS A 172 14.79 -13.20 14.81
C LYS A 172 15.55 -13.11 13.49
N LYS A 173 16.01 -14.24 12.96
CA LYS A 173 16.69 -14.30 11.65
C LYS A 173 15.72 -13.88 10.53
N LEU A 174 14.48 -14.35 10.59
CA LEU A 174 13.45 -14.00 9.61
C LEU A 174 13.13 -12.50 9.63
N ASP A 175 12.94 -11.90 10.81
CA ASP A 175 12.66 -10.47 10.94
C ASP A 175 13.83 -9.60 10.42
N GLN A 176 15.09 -10.01 10.68
CA GLN A 176 16.27 -9.35 10.11
C GLN A 176 16.33 -9.45 8.58
N LEU A 177 15.97 -10.61 8.00
CA LEU A 177 15.90 -10.77 6.55
C LEU A 177 14.79 -9.88 5.94
N ILE A 178 13.63 -9.85 6.59
CA ILE A 178 12.53 -8.97 6.18
C ILE A 178 13.02 -7.53 6.16
N ASP A 179 13.49 -6.99 7.29
CA ASP A 179 13.87 -5.58 7.43
C ASP A 179 14.94 -5.16 6.39
N ASN A 180 15.85 -6.06 6.01
CA ASN A 180 16.91 -5.76 5.06
C ASN A 180 16.50 -5.89 3.57
N LEU A 181 15.52 -6.74 3.25
CA LEU A 181 15.26 -7.13 1.87
C LEU A 181 13.92 -6.66 1.31
N TYR A 182 12.89 -6.47 2.18
CA TYR A 182 11.54 -6.20 1.68
C TYR A 182 11.43 -4.94 0.82
N PRO A 183 12.17 -3.84 1.03
CA PRO A 183 12.03 -2.67 0.17
C PRO A 183 12.50 -2.95 -1.26
N ARG A 184 13.63 -3.66 -1.39
CA ARG A 184 14.19 -4.02 -2.69
C ARG A 184 13.30 -5.03 -3.43
N LEU A 185 12.79 -6.05 -2.72
CA LEU A 185 11.87 -7.03 -3.29
C LEU A 185 10.54 -6.40 -3.67
N GLY A 186 10.01 -5.52 -2.83
CA GLY A 186 8.78 -4.78 -3.13
C GLY A 186 8.90 -3.97 -4.41
N ALA A 187 10.00 -3.23 -4.58
CA ALA A 187 10.26 -2.50 -5.80
C ALA A 187 10.34 -3.41 -7.04
N ALA A 188 11.02 -4.56 -6.93
CA ALA A 188 11.13 -5.51 -8.03
C ALA A 188 9.76 -6.11 -8.42
N ILE A 189 8.91 -6.43 -7.44
CA ILE A 189 7.55 -6.92 -7.66
C ILE A 189 6.71 -5.87 -8.38
N LEU A 190 6.70 -4.63 -7.88
CA LEU A 190 5.90 -3.56 -8.47
C LEU A 190 6.38 -3.21 -9.88
N GLN A 191 7.68 -3.25 -10.15
CA GLN A 191 8.22 -3.11 -11.50
C GLN A 191 7.75 -4.24 -12.43
N LYS A 192 7.79 -5.48 -11.97
CA LYS A 192 7.31 -6.64 -12.75
C LYS A 192 5.81 -6.57 -13.02
N TRP A 193 5.05 -5.96 -12.14
CA TRP A 193 3.63 -5.68 -12.33
C TRP A 193 3.36 -4.36 -13.07
N GLU A 194 4.41 -3.69 -13.57
CA GLU A 194 4.33 -2.44 -14.32
C GLU A 194 3.58 -1.33 -13.60
N PHE A 195 3.76 -1.23 -12.27
CA PHE A 195 3.26 -0.09 -11.52
C PHE A 195 4.04 1.18 -11.87
N PRO A 196 3.41 2.38 -11.76
CA PRO A 196 4.09 3.65 -11.97
C PRO A 196 5.34 3.82 -11.09
N ASP A 197 6.35 4.52 -11.62
CA ASP A 197 7.67 4.69 -10.97
C ASP A 197 7.59 5.31 -9.58
N ASN A 198 6.64 6.21 -9.33
CA ASN A 198 6.44 6.82 -8.02
C ASN A 198 5.98 5.80 -6.96
N LEU A 199 5.14 4.84 -7.32
CA LEU A 199 4.74 3.73 -6.43
C LEU A 199 5.88 2.74 -6.21
N VAL A 200 6.67 2.46 -7.25
CA VAL A 200 7.90 1.66 -7.14
C VAL A 200 8.91 2.32 -6.22
N ALA A 201 9.08 3.65 -6.32
CA ALA A 201 9.94 4.43 -5.44
C ALA A 201 9.51 4.34 -3.98
N VAL A 202 8.21 4.40 -3.69
CA VAL A 202 7.68 4.20 -2.33
C VAL A 202 8.14 2.87 -1.75
N ALA A 203 7.94 1.77 -2.46
CA ALA A 203 8.36 0.45 -1.97
C ALA A 203 9.88 0.39 -1.71
N ARG A 204 10.67 1.03 -2.57
CA ARG A 204 12.15 1.00 -2.50
C ARG A 204 12.72 1.87 -1.39
N GLU A 205 12.14 3.06 -1.16
CA GLU A 205 12.82 4.15 -0.47
C GLU A 205 12.20 4.55 0.87
N HIS A 206 10.93 4.20 1.14
CA HIS A 206 10.23 4.63 2.36
C HIS A 206 10.95 4.24 3.67
N ALA A 207 11.73 3.16 3.66
CA ALA A 207 12.49 2.71 4.83
C ALA A 207 13.83 3.47 5.03
N ASN A 208 14.26 4.28 4.06
CA ASN A 208 15.50 5.04 4.13
C ASN A 208 15.28 6.38 4.86
N LEU A 209 15.58 6.44 6.15
CA LEU A 209 15.41 7.66 6.96
C LEU A 209 16.32 8.83 6.54
N ASN A 210 17.39 8.57 5.77
CA ASN A 210 18.28 9.58 5.25
C ASN A 210 17.87 10.08 3.86
N ARG A 211 16.69 9.63 3.36
CA ARG A 211 16.17 10.10 2.08
C ARG A 211 15.94 11.61 2.13
N ASN A 212 16.25 12.27 1.01
CA ASN A 212 15.98 13.68 0.79
C ASN A 212 15.36 13.83 -0.61
N SER A 213 14.11 14.28 -0.67
CA SER A 213 13.38 14.56 -1.92
C SER A 213 13.85 15.86 -2.61
N GLY A 214 14.73 16.64 -1.98
CA GLY A 214 15.24 17.90 -2.51
C GLY A 214 14.30 19.08 -2.26
N ASP A 215 14.45 20.13 -3.09
CA ASP A 215 13.76 21.41 -2.89
C ASP A 215 12.34 21.46 -3.48
N ASN A 216 11.85 20.36 -4.05
CA ASN A 216 10.53 20.32 -4.71
C ASN A 216 9.35 20.09 -3.74
N GLY A 217 9.62 20.10 -2.44
CA GLY A 217 8.63 19.76 -1.41
C GLY A 217 8.44 18.25 -1.22
N PRO A 218 7.54 17.84 -0.30
CA PRO A 218 7.29 16.43 -0.01
C PRO A 218 6.67 15.70 -1.20
N ASP A 219 7.08 14.45 -1.40
CA ASP A 219 6.51 13.56 -2.41
C ASP A 219 5.78 12.36 -1.77
N LEU A 220 5.35 11.44 -2.61
CA LEU A 220 4.60 10.26 -2.18
C LEU A 220 5.40 9.34 -1.23
N VAL A 221 6.74 9.28 -1.41
CA VAL A 221 7.63 8.51 -0.52
C VAL A 221 7.67 9.12 0.87
N ASP A 222 7.76 10.46 0.95
CA ASP A 222 7.77 11.18 2.22
C ASP A 222 6.47 10.96 2.99
N VAL A 223 5.33 11.01 2.30
CA VAL A 223 4.01 10.73 2.90
C VAL A 223 3.97 9.33 3.51
N VAL A 224 4.37 8.31 2.75
CA VAL A 224 4.34 6.92 3.22
C VAL A 224 5.38 6.69 4.32
N GLN A 225 6.56 7.29 4.22
CA GLN A 225 7.59 7.20 5.28
C GLN A 225 7.07 7.73 6.61
N VAL A 226 6.45 8.92 6.62
CA VAL A 226 5.83 9.49 7.83
C VAL A 226 4.72 8.59 8.36
N ALA A 227 3.84 8.10 7.49
CA ALA A 227 2.76 7.19 7.87
C ALA A 227 3.28 5.88 8.50
N VAL A 228 4.35 5.28 7.94
CA VAL A 228 4.99 4.08 8.49
C VAL A 228 5.56 4.35 9.87
N LEU A 229 6.33 5.43 10.03
CA LEU A 229 6.98 5.76 11.30
C LEU A 229 5.95 6.05 12.41
N GLN A 230 4.85 6.73 12.07
CA GLN A 230 3.75 6.97 13.01
C GLN A 230 3.02 5.69 13.40
N SER A 231 2.81 4.77 12.46
CA SER A 231 2.15 3.49 12.74
C SER A 231 2.93 2.59 13.69
N TYR A 232 4.19 2.90 13.95
CA TYR A 232 5.02 2.22 14.96
C TYR A 232 4.89 2.81 16.36
N ASN A 233 4.19 3.92 16.56
CA ASN A 233 3.98 4.50 17.89
C ASN A 233 3.35 3.46 18.84
N GLY A 234 3.92 3.37 20.04
CA GLY A 234 3.47 2.39 21.05
C GLY A 234 3.89 0.94 20.77
N THR A 235 4.72 0.68 19.76
CA THR A 235 5.29 -0.65 19.47
C THR A 235 6.79 -0.69 19.80
N ASP A 236 7.38 -1.87 19.73
CA ASP A 236 8.83 -2.09 19.89
C ASP A 236 9.66 -1.51 18.73
N LYS A 237 9.01 -1.14 17.63
CA LYS A 237 9.60 -0.45 16.46
C LYS A 237 9.49 1.08 16.55
N ALA A 238 8.93 1.62 17.63
CA ALA A 238 8.78 3.06 17.80
C ALA A 238 10.14 3.78 17.74
N VAL A 239 10.19 4.85 16.96
CA VAL A 239 11.37 5.69 16.81
C VAL A 239 11.29 6.84 17.83
N ASP A 240 12.43 7.16 18.44
CA ASP A 240 12.51 8.27 19.38
C ASP A 240 12.04 9.59 18.74
N PRO A 241 11.18 10.37 19.41
CA PRO A 241 10.68 11.64 18.88
C PRO A 241 11.78 12.63 18.44
N LEU A 242 12.93 12.64 19.12
CA LEU A 242 14.07 13.50 18.72
C LEU A 242 14.64 13.05 17.37
N THR A 243 14.72 11.73 17.14
CA THR A 243 15.15 11.18 15.85
C THR A 243 14.13 11.46 14.75
N LEU A 244 12.83 11.35 15.03
CA LEU A 244 11.77 11.68 14.07
C LEU A 244 11.89 13.14 13.59
N ASN A 245 12.19 14.06 14.50
CA ASN A 245 12.38 15.47 14.16
C ASN A 245 13.60 15.74 13.25
N GLU A 246 14.51 14.77 13.11
CA GLU A 246 15.66 14.88 12.20
C GLU A 246 15.36 14.31 10.81
N VAL A 247 14.34 13.46 10.67
CA VAL A 247 13.93 12.86 9.39
C VAL A 247 13.42 13.96 8.45
N VAL A 248 13.97 13.99 7.25
CA VAL A 248 13.66 15.04 6.26
C VAL A 248 12.19 15.08 5.90
N SER A 249 11.56 13.91 5.71
CA SER A 249 10.14 13.80 5.38
C SER A 249 9.23 14.46 6.43
N PHE A 250 9.53 14.31 7.73
CA PHE A 250 8.78 14.98 8.79
C PHE A 250 8.94 16.51 8.74
N LYS A 251 10.17 16.99 8.47
CA LYS A 251 10.44 18.43 8.34
C LYS A 251 9.68 19.03 7.16
N GLN A 252 9.71 18.37 6.01
CA GLN A 252 9.07 18.87 4.80
C GLN A 252 7.53 18.86 4.94
N ILE A 253 6.94 17.77 5.42
CA ILE A 253 5.50 17.70 5.63
C ILE A 253 5.06 18.70 6.69
N GLY A 254 5.78 18.84 7.79
CA GLY A 254 5.48 19.81 8.86
C GLY A 254 5.58 21.26 8.39
N ALA A 255 6.57 21.58 7.55
CA ALA A 255 6.74 22.94 7.02
C ALA A 255 5.59 23.36 6.09
N ASP A 256 5.12 22.44 5.23
CA ASP A 256 4.08 22.75 4.25
C ASP A 256 2.67 22.75 4.83
N THR A 257 2.43 21.99 5.89
CA THR A 257 1.07 21.78 6.43
C THR A 257 0.87 22.40 7.81
N GLY A 258 1.95 22.77 8.50
CA GLY A 258 1.89 23.04 9.94
C GLY A 258 1.58 21.81 10.79
N PHE A 259 1.64 20.63 10.19
CA PHE A 259 1.29 19.34 10.77
C PHE A 259 2.38 18.92 11.77
N SER A 260 2.01 18.79 13.04
CA SER A 260 2.90 18.14 14.01
C SER A 260 2.68 16.61 13.92
N VAL A 261 3.77 15.86 14.17
CA VAL A 261 3.73 14.38 14.22
C VAL A 261 2.68 13.86 15.20
N GLU A 262 2.33 14.66 16.19
CA GLU A 262 1.33 14.39 17.23
C GLU A 262 -0.13 14.53 16.72
N GLU A 263 -0.33 15.12 15.55
CA GLU A 263 -1.67 15.42 14.99
C GLU A 263 -2.27 14.33 14.09
N LEU A 264 -1.54 13.25 13.80
CA LEU A 264 -2.20 12.04 13.29
C LEU A 264 -2.87 11.33 14.45
N ASP A 265 -3.95 11.92 14.92
CA ASP A 265 -4.81 11.29 15.89
C ASP A 265 -5.51 10.08 15.23
N GLU A 266 -5.11 8.87 15.64
CA GLU A 266 -5.79 7.63 15.23
C GLU A 266 -7.27 7.65 15.63
N ASP A 267 -7.65 8.56 16.54
CA ASP A 267 -9.03 8.85 16.94
C ASP A 267 -9.70 9.88 16.05
N SER A 268 -9.00 10.50 15.10
CA SER A 268 -9.62 11.42 14.15
C SER A 268 -10.68 10.72 13.31
N GLU A 269 -11.78 11.44 13.01
CA GLU A 269 -12.85 10.90 12.18
C GLU A 269 -12.32 10.51 10.78
N GLU A 270 -11.46 11.34 10.20
CA GLU A 270 -10.84 11.12 8.88
C GLU A 270 -10.02 9.83 8.84
N TYR A 271 -9.18 9.57 9.85
CA TYR A 271 -8.39 8.35 9.92
C TYR A 271 -9.27 7.11 10.10
N ARG A 272 -10.27 7.17 11.01
CA ARG A 272 -11.21 6.06 11.23
C ARG A 272 -12.01 5.73 9.98
N GLU A 273 -12.46 6.74 9.24
CA GLU A 273 -13.16 6.56 7.97
C GLU A 273 -12.26 5.92 6.90
N ALA A 274 -11.02 6.41 6.75
CA ALA A 274 -10.05 5.83 5.83
C ALA A 274 -9.75 4.36 6.17
N LEU A 275 -9.52 4.05 7.46
CA LEU A 275 -9.27 2.69 7.92
C LEU A 275 -10.49 1.77 7.75
N ALA A 276 -11.70 2.31 7.88
CA ALA A 276 -12.94 1.55 7.71
C ALA A 276 -13.11 1.00 6.29
N LEU A 277 -12.47 1.59 5.28
CA LEU A 277 -12.49 1.09 3.89
C LEU A 277 -11.91 -0.34 3.79
N PHE A 278 -10.98 -0.70 4.67
CA PHE A 278 -10.30 -1.99 4.70
C PHE A 278 -10.90 -3.00 5.69
N LYS A 279 -11.77 -2.55 6.62
CA LYS A 279 -12.42 -3.41 7.63
C LYS A 279 -13.77 -3.98 7.16
N MET A 280 -14.06 -3.95 5.87
CA MET A 280 -15.38 -4.26 5.31
C MET A 280 -15.48 -5.65 4.69
N SER A 281 -14.63 -6.57 5.14
CA SER A 281 -14.65 -7.98 4.75
C SER A 281 -15.61 -8.79 5.59
#